data_54a758cef0a11d7931ee20e1578c8903
#
_entry.id   54a758cef0a11d7931ee20e1578c8903
#
_cell.length_a   1.000
_cell.length_b   1.000
_cell.length_c   1.000
_cell.angle_alpha   90.00
_cell.angle_beta   90.00
_cell.angle_gamma   90.00
#
_symmetry.space_group_name_H-M   'P 1'
#
loop_
_entity.id
_entity.type
_entity.pdbx_description
1 polymer ?
#
loop_
_entity_poly.entity_id
_entity_poly.type
_entity_poly.pdbx_seq_one_letter_code
_entity_poly.pdbx_strand_id
1 'polypeptide(L)'
;MILINAIFGGMMIAIASYIYLQVGGIVGAFLFSIGLLTILNMNFKLYTGTIGFMHLNPADMQNITTILVGNLIGVCLLLFFPHSAAVPLVATKLALPLGLVMIKAIVCGMFMYTAVSCFRNSAPYMVPLCVGGFILFGGEHCIADLCYFIASGSFCYEMFPFFIVALIGNSLGAILIDRTKVLWYYNKRKGELLWPYMKWTRLLITSFLRCRKLKSAGQLKSLNSF
;
A
#
# COMPACT_ATOMS: atom_id res chain seq x y z
N MET A 1 2.11 -24.46 9.69
CA MET A 1 1.53 -23.31 10.42
C MET A 1 1.47 -22.02 9.59
N ILE A 2 2.54 -21.65 8.85
CA ILE A 2 2.53 -20.39 8.04
C ILE A 2 1.39 -20.37 7.02
N LEU A 3 1.19 -21.43 6.25
CA LEU A 3 0.14 -21.52 5.23
C LEU A 3 -1.27 -21.32 5.82
N ILE A 4 -1.58 -22.00 6.92
CA ILE A 4 -2.89 -21.89 7.57
C ILE A 4 -3.14 -20.47 8.05
N ASN A 5 -2.17 -19.84 8.72
CA ASN A 5 -2.27 -18.44 9.16
C ASN A 5 -2.39 -17.47 7.97
N ALA A 6 -1.80 -17.80 6.82
CA ALA A 6 -1.93 -17.02 5.60
C ALA A 6 -3.33 -17.18 4.96
N ILE A 7 -3.91 -18.38 4.97
CA ILE A 7 -5.27 -18.61 4.52
C ILE A 7 -6.24 -17.74 5.33
N PHE A 8 -6.15 -17.77 6.66
CA PHE A 8 -6.96 -16.88 7.50
C PHE A 8 -6.69 -15.40 7.23
N GLY A 9 -5.43 -15.02 6.94
CA GLY A 9 -5.10 -13.65 6.53
C GLY A 9 -5.85 -13.21 5.27
N GLY A 10 -5.89 -14.06 4.24
CA GLY A 10 -6.66 -13.82 3.01
C GLY A 10 -8.17 -13.72 3.28
N MET A 11 -8.71 -14.63 4.12
CA MET A 11 -10.12 -14.60 4.53
C MET A 11 -10.50 -13.28 5.22
N MET A 12 -9.64 -12.77 6.11
CA MET A 12 -9.91 -11.49 6.80
C MET A 12 -9.91 -10.30 5.84
N ILE A 13 -9.05 -10.29 4.84
CA ILE A 13 -9.09 -9.25 3.79
C ILE A 13 -10.34 -9.40 2.93
N ALA A 14 -10.78 -10.62 2.61
CA ALA A 14 -12.02 -10.84 1.88
C ALA A 14 -13.23 -10.29 2.66
N ILE A 15 -13.36 -10.59 3.95
CA ILE A 15 -14.42 -10.05 4.83
C ILE A 15 -14.37 -8.52 4.83
N ALA A 16 -13.19 -7.93 5.00
CA ALA A 16 -13.02 -6.48 5.00
C ALA A 16 -13.41 -5.84 3.66
N SER A 17 -13.09 -6.51 2.54
CA SER A 17 -13.48 -6.09 1.20
C SER A 17 -15.01 -6.10 1.02
N TYR A 18 -15.69 -7.12 1.53
CA TYR A 18 -17.15 -7.17 1.53
C TYR A 18 -17.79 -6.07 2.36
N ILE A 19 -17.25 -5.80 3.56
CA ILE A 19 -17.71 -4.67 4.39
C ILE A 19 -17.57 -3.36 3.62
N TYR A 20 -16.44 -3.16 2.93
CA TYR A 20 -16.22 -1.97 2.11
C TYR A 20 -17.20 -1.89 0.93
N LEU A 21 -17.44 -2.97 0.22
CA LEU A 21 -18.41 -3.01 -0.89
C LEU A 21 -19.84 -2.71 -0.41
N GLN A 22 -20.21 -3.18 0.79
CA GLN A 22 -21.53 -2.99 1.35
C GLN A 22 -21.76 -1.57 1.87
N VAL A 23 -20.77 -0.97 2.55
CA VAL A 23 -20.91 0.32 3.22
C VAL A 23 -20.46 1.48 2.34
N GLY A 24 -19.38 1.30 1.62
CA GLY A 24 -18.80 2.33 0.75
C GLY A 24 -18.25 3.56 1.48
N GLY A 25 -17.75 4.52 0.71
CA GLY A 25 -17.35 5.82 1.19
C GLY A 25 -16.30 5.83 2.30
N ILE A 26 -16.28 6.91 3.08
CA ILE A 26 -15.31 7.09 4.17
C ILE A 26 -15.49 6.04 5.27
N VAL A 27 -16.74 5.77 5.65
CA VAL A 27 -17.05 4.80 6.71
C VAL A 27 -16.57 3.41 6.30
N GLY A 28 -16.87 2.96 5.08
CA GLY A 28 -16.41 1.67 4.57
C GLY A 28 -14.89 1.58 4.52
N ALA A 29 -14.19 2.67 4.12
CA ALA A 29 -12.74 2.72 4.08
C ALA A 29 -12.11 2.50 5.48
N PHE A 30 -12.67 3.11 6.53
CA PHE A 30 -12.20 2.90 7.90
C PHE A 30 -12.60 1.51 8.43
N LEU A 31 -13.80 1.01 8.12
CA LEU A 31 -14.24 -0.33 8.54
C LEU A 31 -13.45 -1.45 7.90
N PHE A 32 -12.88 -1.24 6.70
CA PHE A 32 -11.95 -2.19 6.10
C PHE A 32 -10.78 -2.54 7.03
N SER A 33 -10.36 -1.60 7.89
CA SER A 33 -9.26 -1.82 8.84
C SER A 33 -9.50 -2.95 9.84
N ILE A 34 -10.75 -3.35 10.06
CA ILE A 34 -11.12 -4.49 10.91
C ILE A 34 -10.37 -5.75 10.44
N GLY A 35 -10.27 -5.97 9.12
CA GLY A 35 -9.54 -7.11 8.57
C GLY A 35 -8.07 -7.09 8.96
N LEU A 36 -7.38 -5.96 8.78
CA LEU A 36 -5.95 -5.86 9.14
C LEU A 36 -5.74 -5.90 10.66
N LEU A 37 -6.61 -5.25 11.45
CA LEU A 37 -6.55 -5.33 12.91
C LEU A 37 -6.68 -6.77 13.40
N THR A 38 -7.63 -7.54 12.85
CA THR A 38 -7.80 -8.96 13.17
C THR A 38 -6.55 -9.77 12.81
N ILE A 39 -6.01 -9.56 11.61
CA ILE A 39 -4.78 -10.23 11.15
C ILE A 39 -3.63 -9.99 12.12
N LEU A 40 -3.44 -8.75 12.57
CA LEU A 40 -2.34 -8.37 13.45
C LEU A 40 -2.53 -8.91 14.87
N ASN A 41 -3.75 -8.84 15.43
CA ASN A 41 -4.05 -9.34 16.78
C ASN A 41 -4.01 -10.87 16.86
N MET A 42 -4.48 -11.57 15.81
CA MET A 42 -4.48 -13.04 15.76
C MET A 42 -3.17 -13.63 15.21
N ASN A 43 -2.19 -12.78 14.89
CA ASN A 43 -0.92 -13.19 14.31
C ASN A 43 -1.07 -13.96 12.98
N PHE A 44 -2.13 -13.70 12.23
CA PHE A 44 -2.30 -14.20 10.88
C PHE A 44 -1.25 -13.57 9.95
N LYS A 45 -1.08 -14.12 8.75
CA LYS A 45 -0.05 -13.67 7.82
C LYS A 45 -0.69 -13.05 6.59
N LEU A 46 -0.31 -11.82 6.28
CA LEU A 46 -0.72 -11.11 5.09
C LEU A 46 0.50 -10.70 4.28
N TYR A 47 0.49 -10.97 2.99
CA TYR A 47 1.60 -10.68 2.08
C TYR A 47 2.07 -9.23 2.18
N THR A 48 1.18 -8.27 1.96
CA THR A 48 1.49 -6.83 1.98
C THR A 48 1.93 -6.32 3.35
N GLY A 49 1.48 -6.97 4.42
CA GLY A 49 1.91 -6.67 5.79
C GLY A 49 3.24 -7.34 6.19
N THR A 50 3.79 -8.21 5.34
CA THR A 50 4.99 -9.01 5.67
C THR A 50 6.17 -8.68 4.77
N ILE A 51 5.94 -8.44 3.48
CA ILE A 51 6.99 -8.31 2.45
C ILE A 51 8.05 -7.24 2.78
N GLY A 52 7.67 -6.11 3.38
CA GLY A 52 8.60 -5.05 3.75
C GLY A 52 9.58 -5.42 4.86
N PHE A 53 9.25 -6.41 5.70
CA PHE A 53 10.11 -6.86 6.80
C PHE A 53 11.01 -8.04 6.44
N MET A 54 10.94 -8.51 5.19
CA MET A 54 11.69 -9.67 4.73
C MET A 54 13.13 -9.30 4.33
N HIS A 55 14.04 -10.20 4.59
CA HIS A 55 15.38 -10.19 4.00
C HIS A 55 15.37 -11.01 2.71
N LEU A 56 16.23 -10.63 1.75
CA LEU A 56 16.31 -11.33 0.46
C LEU A 56 17.16 -12.61 0.58
N ASN A 57 16.77 -13.52 1.47
CA ASN A 57 17.37 -14.84 1.60
C ASN A 57 16.37 -15.93 1.15
N PRO A 58 16.82 -17.13 0.76
CA PRO A 58 15.95 -18.17 0.23
C PRO A 58 14.81 -18.60 1.18
N ALA A 59 15.06 -18.65 2.49
CA ALA A 59 14.05 -19.04 3.48
C ALA A 59 12.92 -18.00 3.57
N ASP A 60 13.26 -16.71 3.58
CA ASP A 60 12.27 -15.63 3.58
C ASP A 60 11.48 -15.60 2.27
N MET A 61 12.13 -15.83 1.13
CA MET A 61 11.46 -15.91 -0.17
C MET A 61 10.46 -17.07 -0.23
N GLN A 62 10.80 -18.23 0.33
CA GLN A 62 9.88 -19.36 0.44
C GLN A 62 8.69 -19.02 1.36
N ASN A 63 8.94 -18.37 2.48
CA ASN A 63 7.92 -17.98 3.43
C ASN A 63 6.96 -16.98 2.81
N ILE A 64 7.45 -15.93 2.12
CA ILE A 64 6.59 -14.92 1.50
C ILE A 64 5.74 -15.48 0.35
N THR A 65 6.29 -16.40 -0.43
CA THR A 65 5.54 -17.12 -1.46
C THR A 65 4.43 -17.96 -0.85
N THR A 66 4.72 -18.69 0.24
CA THR A 66 3.73 -19.47 0.99
C THR A 66 2.62 -18.57 1.54
N ILE A 67 2.98 -17.38 2.04
CA ILE A 67 2.00 -16.40 2.54
C ILE A 67 1.12 -15.89 1.39
N LEU A 68 1.72 -15.55 0.26
CA LEU A 68 0.95 -15.10 -0.92
C LEU A 68 -0.05 -16.18 -1.35
N VAL A 69 0.41 -17.40 -1.57
CA VAL A 69 -0.45 -18.54 -1.96
C VAL A 69 -1.57 -18.76 -0.94
N GLY A 70 -1.24 -18.73 0.37
CA GLY A 70 -2.25 -18.86 1.42
C GLY A 70 -3.28 -17.73 1.39
N ASN A 71 -2.87 -16.48 1.16
CA ASN A 71 -3.81 -15.36 1.04
C ASN A 71 -4.73 -15.55 -0.20
N LEU A 72 -4.20 -15.98 -1.34
CA LEU A 72 -5.01 -16.25 -2.54
C LEU A 72 -6.05 -17.34 -2.25
N ILE A 73 -5.65 -18.47 -1.62
CA ILE A 73 -6.58 -19.54 -1.22
C ILE A 73 -7.64 -18.98 -0.26
N GLY A 74 -7.25 -18.20 0.76
CA GLY A 74 -8.17 -17.63 1.74
C GLY A 74 -9.21 -16.72 1.12
N VAL A 75 -8.81 -15.88 0.16
CA VAL A 75 -9.72 -15.06 -0.63
C VAL A 75 -10.71 -15.92 -1.41
N CYS A 76 -10.22 -16.94 -2.13
CA CYS A 76 -11.09 -17.82 -2.93
C CYS A 76 -12.09 -18.60 -2.07
N LEU A 77 -11.73 -19.01 -0.85
CA LEU A 77 -12.62 -19.76 0.03
C LEU A 77 -13.83 -18.96 0.54
N LEU A 78 -13.73 -17.61 0.63
CA LEU A 78 -14.81 -16.76 1.13
C LEU A 78 -15.66 -16.11 0.03
N LEU A 79 -15.20 -16.12 -1.22
CA LEU A 79 -15.82 -15.33 -2.29
C LEU A 79 -16.80 -16.14 -3.12
N PHE A 80 -17.69 -16.90 -2.47
CA PHE A 80 -18.79 -17.59 -3.15
C PHE A 80 -19.99 -16.66 -3.49
N PHE A 81 -19.95 -15.38 -3.08
CA PHE A 81 -21.07 -14.46 -3.25
C PHE A 81 -20.67 -13.28 -4.12
N PRO A 82 -21.19 -13.18 -5.37
CA PRO A 82 -21.06 -11.97 -6.18
C PRO A 82 -21.66 -10.76 -5.46
N HIS A 83 -21.04 -9.60 -5.64
CA HIS A 83 -21.51 -8.34 -5.06
C HIS A 83 -21.66 -7.27 -6.15
N SER A 84 -22.88 -6.73 -6.32
CA SER A 84 -23.18 -5.79 -7.41
C SER A 84 -22.30 -4.53 -7.40
N ALA A 85 -21.91 -4.02 -6.23
CA ALA A 85 -21.01 -2.87 -6.12
C ALA A 85 -19.58 -3.16 -6.58
N ALA A 86 -19.18 -4.44 -6.70
CA ALA A 86 -17.85 -4.79 -7.22
C ALA A 86 -17.73 -4.53 -8.72
N VAL A 87 -18.80 -4.68 -9.48
CA VAL A 87 -18.80 -4.52 -10.95
C VAL A 87 -18.33 -3.12 -11.39
N PRO A 88 -18.96 -2.00 -10.95
CA PRO A 88 -18.50 -0.67 -11.33
C PRO A 88 -17.12 -0.34 -10.74
N LEU A 89 -16.79 -0.84 -9.54
CA LEU A 89 -15.47 -0.65 -8.94
C LEU A 89 -14.37 -1.30 -9.79
N VAL A 90 -14.58 -2.54 -10.23
CA VAL A 90 -13.63 -3.28 -11.08
C VAL A 90 -13.49 -2.61 -12.44
N ALA A 91 -14.60 -2.19 -13.06
CA ALA A 91 -14.54 -1.45 -14.32
C ALA A 91 -13.69 -0.19 -14.21
N THR A 92 -13.86 0.58 -13.14
CA THR A 92 -13.05 1.78 -12.89
C THR A 92 -11.57 1.47 -12.70
N LYS A 93 -11.24 0.38 -11.99
CA LYS A 93 -9.86 -0.06 -11.78
C LYS A 93 -9.19 -0.50 -13.09
N LEU A 94 -9.86 -1.33 -13.87
CA LEU A 94 -9.32 -1.86 -15.14
C LEU A 94 -9.18 -0.79 -16.23
N ALA A 95 -9.90 0.34 -16.13
CA ALA A 95 -9.72 1.49 -17.01
C ALA A 95 -8.43 2.27 -16.74
N LEU A 96 -7.74 2.01 -15.62
CA LEU A 96 -6.50 2.72 -15.28
C LEU A 96 -5.33 2.19 -16.11
N PRO A 97 -4.46 3.10 -16.63
CA PRO A 97 -3.21 2.66 -17.22
C PRO A 97 -2.30 2.00 -16.16
N LEU A 98 -1.62 0.89 -16.52
CA LEU A 98 -0.80 0.10 -15.60
C LEU A 98 0.27 0.92 -14.86
N GLY A 99 0.82 1.97 -15.49
CA GLY A 99 1.75 2.88 -14.83
C GLY A 99 1.11 3.61 -13.63
N LEU A 100 -0.15 4.00 -13.73
CA LEU A 100 -0.88 4.63 -12.62
C LEU A 100 -1.24 3.59 -11.54
N VAL A 101 -1.60 2.37 -11.94
CA VAL A 101 -1.80 1.24 -11.02
C VAL A 101 -0.53 1.00 -10.20
N MET A 102 0.65 1.00 -10.83
CA MET A 102 1.94 0.85 -10.17
C MET A 102 2.15 1.93 -9.09
N ILE A 103 1.94 3.20 -9.42
CA ILE A 103 2.12 4.31 -8.48
C ILE A 103 1.16 4.18 -7.29
N LYS A 104 -0.11 3.90 -7.54
CA LYS A 104 -1.13 3.69 -6.51
C LYS A 104 -0.81 2.49 -5.61
N ALA A 105 -0.28 1.41 -6.19
CA ALA A 105 0.13 0.23 -5.46
C ALA A 105 1.39 0.50 -4.60
N ILE A 106 2.37 1.27 -5.08
CA ILE A 106 3.52 1.68 -4.28
C ILE A 106 3.07 2.46 -3.05
N VAL A 107 2.20 3.45 -3.21
CA VAL A 107 1.64 4.24 -2.10
C VAL A 107 0.88 3.35 -1.12
N CYS A 108 0.06 2.42 -1.60
CA CYS A 108 -0.62 1.44 -0.76
C CYS A 108 0.38 0.59 0.05
N GLY A 109 1.44 0.07 -0.59
CA GLY A 109 2.50 -0.68 0.09
C GLY A 109 3.18 0.10 1.22
N MET A 110 3.42 1.41 1.00
CA MET A 110 3.96 2.31 2.04
C MET A 110 3.00 2.40 3.24
N PHE A 111 1.71 2.60 3.01
CA PHE A 111 0.70 2.65 4.06
C PHE A 111 0.60 1.32 4.81
N MET A 112 0.60 0.20 4.10
CA MET A 112 0.52 -1.14 4.70
C MET A 112 1.72 -1.44 5.60
N TYR A 113 2.94 -1.15 5.13
CA TYR A 113 4.14 -1.28 5.97
C TYR A 113 4.05 -0.39 7.21
N THR A 114 3.64 0.88 7.03
CA THR A 114 3.51 1.84 8.14
C THR A 114 2.50 1.36 9.17
N ALA A 115 1.32 0.89 8.75
CA ALA A 115 0.30 0.34 9.63
C ALA A 115 0.84 -0.80 10.50
N VAL A 116 1.48 -1.80 9.88
CA VAL A 116 2.04 -2.96 10.58
C VAL A 116 3.21 -2.57 11.47
N SER A 117 4.10 -1.69 10.99
CA SER A 117 5.23 -1.20 11.77
C SER A 117 4.77 -0.42 13.01
N CYS A 118 3.77 0.45 12.88
CA CYS A 118 3.20 1.18 14.00
C CYS A 118 2.51 0.26 14.99
N PHE A 119 1.72 -0.72 14.52
CA PHE A 119 1.09 -1.71 15.38
C PHE A 119 2.14 -2.46 16.24
N ARG A 120 3.22 -2.94 15.61
CA ARG A 120 4.34 -3.61 16.32
C ARG A 120 5.05 -2.72 17.34
N ASN A 121 4.95 -1.39 17.19
CA ASN A 121 5.53 -0.40 18.10
C ASN A 121 4.46 0.22 19.03
N SER A 122 3.42 -0.54 19.38
CA SER A 122 2.38 -0.15 20.34
C SER A 122 1.54 1.07 19.94
N ALA A 123 1.37 1.31 18.63
CA ALA A 123 0.52 2.36 18.09
C ALA A 123 -0.60 1.78 17.18
N PRO A 124 -1.52 0.95 17.72
CA PRO A 124 -2.54 0.25 16.92
C PRO A 124 -3.54 1.20 16.25
N TYR A 125 -3.74 2.40 16.77
CA TYR A 125 -4.61 3.43 16.19
C TYR A 125 -4.16 3.89 14.80
N MET A 126 -2.89 3.69 14.45
CA MET A 126 -2.39 4.00 13.11
C MET A 126 -2.91 3.03 12.04
N VAL A 127 -3.38 1.85 12.42
CA VAL A 127 -3.90 0.87 11.45
C VAL A 127 -5.13 1.43 10.72
N PRO A 128 -6.21 1.87 11.38
CA PRO A 128 -7.35 2.44 10.68
C PRO A 128 -7.01 3.72 9.91
N LEU A 129 -6.09 4.54 10.39
CA LEU A 129 -5.66 5.75 9.68
C LEU A 129 -4.92 5.41 8.38
N CYS A 130 -3.99 4.48 8.42
CA CYS A 130 -3.25 4.04 7.23
C CYS A 130 -4.17 3.33 6.23
N VAL A 131 -5.04 2.44 6.72
CA VAL A 131 -5.97 1.69 5.87
C VAL A 131 -7.01 2.61 5.24
N GLY A 132 -7.67 3.44 6.04
CA GLY A 132 -8.60 4.45 5.51
C GLY A 132 -7.90 5.40 4.54
N GLY A 133 -6.67 5.83 4.87
CA GLY A 133 -5.87 6.71 4.03
C GLY A 133 -5.58 6.13 2.65
N PHE A 134 -5.10 4.88 2.55
CA PHE A 134 -4.80 4.30 1.24
C PHE A 134 -6.05 4.05 0.41
N ILE A 135 -7.17 3.65 1.03
CA ILE A 135 -8.44 3.43 0.32
C ILE A 135 -8.98 4.77 -0.21
N LEU A 136 -8.99 5.82 0.60
CA LEU A 136 -9.44 7.15 0.18
C LEU A 136 -8.53 7.80 -0.88
N PHE A 137 -7.24 7.49 -0.84
CA PHE A 137 -6.30 7.84 -1.91
C PHE A 137 -6.58 7.08 -3.22
N GLY A 138 -7.35 6.00 -3.16
CA GLY A 138 -7.56 5.08 -4.28
C GLY A 138 -6.35 4.18 -4.54
N GLY A 139 -5.63 3.79 -3.48
CA GLY A 139 -4.49 2.88 -3.56
C GLY A 139 -4.90 1.46 -3.99
N GLU A 140 -4.02 0.81 -4.75
CA GLU A 140 -4.26 -0.55 -5.23
C GLU A 140 -3.59 -1.56 -4.30
N HIS A 141 -4.40 -2.43 -3.69
CA HIS A 141 -3.94 -3.47 -2.76
C HIS A 141 -4.18 -4.85 -3.37
N CYS A 142 -3.11 -5.53 -3.80
CA CYS A 142 -3.20 -6.74 -4.62
C CYS A 142 -4.17 -7.81 -4.07
N ILE A 143 -4.22 -8.06 -2.76
CA ILE A 143 -5.12 -9.06 -2.18
C ILE A 143 -6.58 -8.56 -2.15
N ALA A 144 -6.81 -7.26 -1.86
CA ALA A 144 -8.14 -6.68 -1.89
C ALA A 144 -8.66 -6.56 -3.34
N ASP A 145 -7.80 -6.19 -4.29
CA ASP A 145 -8.18 -6.11 -5.70
C ASP A 145 -8.62 -7.47 -6.23
N LEU A 146 -7.92 -8.55 -5.84
CA LEU A 146 -8.37 -9.91 -6.16
C LEU A 146 -9.76 -10.18 -5.57
N CYS A 147 -10.04 -9.74 -4.32
CA CYS A 147 -11.37 -9.88 -3.74
C CYS A 147 -12.43 -9.18 -4.59
N TYR A 148 -12.17 -7.97 -5.05
CA TYR A 148 -13.11 -7.22 -5.90
C TYR A 148 -13.29 -7.90 -7.27
N PHE A 149 -12.22 -8.40 -7.87
CA PHE A 149 -12.29 -9.13 -9.13
C PHE A 149 -13.18 -10.36 -9.04
N ILE A 150 -13.00 -11.19 -7.99
CA ILE A 150 -13.84 -12.36 -7.79
C ILE A 150 -15.28 -11.96 -7.45
N ALA A 151 -15.48 -10.98 -6.56
CA ALA A 151 -16.81 -10.50 -6.17
C ALA A 151 -17.60 -9.88 -7.33
N SER A 152 -16.93 -9.38 -8.38
CA SER A 152 -17.60 -8.87 -9.58
C SER A 152 -18.25 -9.98 -10.41
N GLY A 153 -17.84 -11.24 -10.23
CA GLY A 153 -18.28 -12.38 -11.03
C GLY A 153 -17.84 -12.34 -12.50
N SER A 154 -17.07 -11.33 -12.89
CA SER A 154 -16.60 -11.12 -14.26
C SER A 154 -15.09 -11.30 -14.30
N PHE A 155 -14.65 -12.38 -14.95
CA PHE A 155 -13.21 -12.63 -15.14
C PHE A 155 -12.81 -12.18 -16.55
N CYS A 156 -11.80 -11.29 -16.62
CA CYS A 156 -11.22 -10.85 -17.87
C CYS A 156 -9.70 -10.93 -17.83
N TYR A 157 -9.09 -10.97 -18.99
CA TYR A 157 -7.65 -11.11 -19.15
C TYR A 157 -6.87 -9.96 -18.49
N GLU A 158 -7.41 -8.75 -18.52
CA GLU A 158 -6.78 -7.53 -17.99
C GLU A 158 -6.56 -7.57 -16.47
N MET A 159 -7.30 -8.40 -15.74
CA MET A 159 -7.14 -8.59 -14.30
C MET A 159 -5.77 -9.17 -13.93
N PHE A 160 -5.20 -10.02 -14.80
CA PHE A 160 -3.93 -10.65 -14.53
C PHE A 160 -2.76 -9.67 -14.52
N PRO A 161 -2.48 -8.87 -15.58
CA PRO A 161 -1.43 -7.87 -15.54
C PRO A 161 -1.67 -6.81 -14.47
N PHE A 162 -2.92 -6.41 -14.19
CA PHE A 162 -3.25 -5.52 -13.10
C PHE A 162 -2.79 -6.08 -11.75
N PHE A 163 -3.14 -7.34 -11.44
CA PHE A 163 -2.74 -8.00 -10.19
C PHE A 163 -1.23 -8.06 -10.03
N ILE A 164 -0.50 -8.44 -11.09
CA ILE A 164 0.98 -8.51 -11.05
C ILE A 164 1.60 -7.14 -10.79
N VAL A 165 1.11 -6.10 -11.46
CA VAL A 165 1.58 -4.72 -11.25
C VAL A 165 1.28 -4.25 -9.83
N ALA A 166 0.07 -4.52 -9.31
CA ALA A 166 -0.30 -4.19 -7.94
C ALA A 166 0.58 -4.94 -6.92
N LEU A 167 0.86 -6.22 -7.14
CA LEU A 167 1.74 -7.05 -6.30
C LEU A 167 3.16 -6.46 -6.23
N ILE A 168 3.75 -6.14 -7.37
CA ILE A 168 5.08 -5.54 -7.46
C ILE A 168 5.08 -4.16 -6.78
N GLY A 169 4.10 -3.32 -7.06
CA GLY A 169 4.00 -1.99 -6.47
C GLY A 169 3.88 -2.03 -4.95
N ASN A 170 3.01 -2.89 -4.40
CA ASN A 170 2.89 -3.05 -2.94
C ASN A 170 4.22 -3.49 -2.31
N SER A 171 4.94 -4.40 -2.98
CA SER A 171 6.24 -4.85 -2.48
C SER A 171 7.28 -3.73 -2.47
N LEU A 172 7.39 -2.98 -3.57
CA LEU A 172 8.31 -1.86 -3.69
C LEU A 172 8.02 -0.77 -2.65
N GLY A 173 6.74 -0.42 -2.45
CA GLY A 173 6.34 0.57 -1.46
C GLY A 173 6.69 0.16 -0.03
N ALA A 174 6.42 -1.08 0.35
CA ALA A 174 6.72 -1.61 1.67
C ALA A 174 8.24 -1.65 1.94
N ILE A 175 9.02 -2.17 0.97
CA ILE A 175 10.49 -2.25 1.06
C ILE A 175 11.11 -0.85 1.12
N LEU A 176 10.63 0.10 0.34
CA LEU A 176 11.13 1.47 0.31
C LEU A 176 11.03 2.13 1.70
N ILE A 177 9.90 2.01 2.37
CA ILE A 177 9.72 2.58 3.72
C ILE A 177 10.59 1.85 4.74
N ASP A 178 10.71 0.52 4.67
CA ASP A 178 11.60 -0.24 5.56
C ASP A 178 13.05 0.25 5.46
N ARG A 179 13.56 0.40 4.25
CA ARG A 179 14.96 0.82 4.02
C ARG A 179 15.21 2.26 4.48
N THR A 180 14.26 3.18 4.29
CA THR A 180 14.38 4.55 4.80
C THR A 180 14.38 4.58 6.32
N LYS A 181 13.59 3.73 6.99
CA LYS A 181 13.59 3.58 8.45
C LYS A 181 14.95 3.08 8.97
N VAL A 182 15.52 2.06 8.32
CA VAL A 182 16.85 1.54 8.68
C VAL A 182 17.92 2.62 8.55
N LEU A 183 17.93 3.39 7.46
CA LEU A 183 18.86 4.49 7.25
C LEU A 183 18.72 5.58 8.34
N TRP A 184 17.48 5.91 8.73
CA TRP A 184 17.22 6.88 9.78
C TRP A 184 17.77 6.43 11.14
N TYR A 185 17.57 5.16 11.54
CA TYR A 185 18.11 4.60 12.78
C TYR A 185 19.64 4.54 12.77
N TYR A 186 20.23 4.19 11.62
CA TYR A 186 21.68 4.15 11.45
C TYR A 186 22.32 5.52 11.65
N ASN A 187 21.78 6.55 11.00
CA ASN A 187 22.27 7.92 11.11
C ASN A 187 22.06 8.50 12.53
N LYS A 188 20.94 8.17 13.18
CA LYS A 188 20.69 8.57 14.58
C LYS A 188 21.73 8.00 15.55
N ARG A 189 22.16 6.73 15.37
CA ARG A 189 23.18 6.10 16.21
C ARG A 189 24.57 6.72 16.02
N LYS A 190 24.89 7.20 14.82
CA LYS A 190 26.17 7.87 14.53
C LYS A 190 26.22 9.34 14.94
N GLY A 191 25.16 9.90 15.51
CA GLY A 191 25.08 11.33 15.83
C GLY A 191 24.94 12.22 14.59
N GLU A 192 24.84 11.63 13.42
CA GLU A 192 24.58 12.34 12.17
C GLU A 192 23.09 12.64 12.05
N LEU A 193 22.61 13.61 12.82
CA LEU A 193 21.26 14.11 12.78
C LEU A 193 20.94 14.64 11.39
N LEU A 194 20.02 13.94 10.66
CA LEU A 194 19.16 14.47 9.58
C LEU A 194 19.82 15.36 8.50
N TRP A 195 21.15 15.36 8.39
CA TRP A 195 21.89 16.25 7.50
C TRP A 195 21.53 16.12 6.01
N PRO A 196 21.27 14.93 5.44
CA PRO A 196 20.91 14.86 4.01
C PRO A 196 19.57 15.50 3.69
N TYR A 197 18.54 15.30 4.54
CA TYR A 197 17.21 15.88 4.32
C TYR A 197 17.20 17.41 4.52
N MET A 198 17.92 17.91 5.51
CA MET A 198 18.06 19.35 5.72
C MET A 198 18.86 20.03 4.61
N LYS A 199 19.79 19.33 3.95
CA LYS A 199 20.54 19.87 2.82
C LYS A 199 19.64 20.07 1.59
N TRP A 200 18.75 19.09 1.30
CA TRP A 200 17.79 19.17 0.19
C TRP A 200 16.69 20.21 0.46
N THR A 201 16.11 20.25 1.65
CA THR A 201 15.12 21.27 2.00
C THR A 201 15.73 22.65 2.04
N ARG A 202 16.96 22.82 2.53
CA ARG A 202 17.68 24.08 2.47
C ARG A 202 17.99 24.52 1.03
N LEU A 203 18.39 23.58 0.16
CA LEU A 203 18.60 23.86 -1.27
C LEU A 203 17.31 24.25 -1.97
N LEU A 204 16.20 23.56 -1.70
CA LEU A 204 14.88 23.92 -2.26
C LEU A 204 14.39 25.28 -1.75
N ILE A 205 14.53 25.54 -0.44
CA ILE A 205 14.12 26.82 0.16
C ILE A 205 15.01 27.96 -0.36
N THR A 206 16.33 27.75 -0.45
CA THR A 206 17.24 28.77 -0.98
C THR A 206 17.03 29.02 -2.47
N SER A 207 16.74 27.98 -3.25
CA SER A 207 16.39 28.11 -4.67
C SER A 207 15.07 28.86 -4.86
N PHE A 208 14.07 28.55 -4.03
CA PHE A 208 12.76 29.22 -4.05
C PHE A 208 12.87 30.70 -3.64
N LEU A 209 13.65 31.00 -2.59
CA LEU A 209 13.92 32.37 -2.14
C LEU A 209 14.76 33.15 -3.17
N ARG A 210 15.67 32.50 -3.88
CA ARG A 210 16.46 33.09 -4.96
C ARG A 210 15.59 33.41 -6.17
N CYS A 211 14.68 32.50 -6.54
CA CYS A 211 13.68 32.73 -7.59
C CYS A 211 12.75 33.90 -7.26
N ARG A 212 12.31 34.00 -5.99
CA ARG A 212 11.47 35.12 -5.51
C ARG A 212 12.21 36.46 -5.53
N LYS A 213 13.50 36.47 -5.18
CA LYS A 213 14.37 37.62 -5.22
C LYS A 213 14.66 38.10 -6.66
N LEU A 214 14.84 37.18 -7.59
CA LEU A 214 15.02 37.46 -9.01
C LEU A 214 13.73 38.00 -9.66
N LYS A 215 12.58 37.52 -9.20
CA LYS A 215 11.27 38.01 -9.63
C LYS A 215 10.97 39.44 -9.11
N SER A 216 11.37 39.74 -7.88
CA SER A 216 11.23 41.07 -7.27
C SER A 216 12.24 42.09 -7.80
N ALA A 217 13.39 41.63 -8.32
CA ALA A 217 14.42 42.48 -8.91
C ALA A 217 14.23 42.73 -10.41
N GLY A 218 13.11 42.33 -11.02
CA GLY A 218 12.81 42.59 -12.43
C GLY A 218 13.71 41.86 -13.45
N GLN A 219 14.56 40.95 -13.03
CA GLN A 219 15.52 40.25 -13.89
C GLN A 219 14.93 39.01 -14.63
N LEU A 220 13.64 38.71 -14.44
CA LEU A 220 12.91 37.67 -15.17
C LEU A 220 11.93 38.30 -16.19
N LYS A 221 12.41 39.27 -16.99
CA LYS A 221 11.76 39.66 -18.24
C LYS A 221 12.52 38.99 -19.37
N SER A 222 12.06 37.86 -19.84
CA SER A 222 12.23 37.25 -21.18
C SER A 222 12.26 35.73 -21.18
N LEU A 223 11.15 35.09 -20.83
CA LEU A 223 10.97 33.67 -21.15
C LEU A 223 9.56 33.37 -21.69
N ASN A 224 8.85 34.40 -22.18
CA ASN A 224 7.57 34.24 -22.87
C ASN A 224 7.63 34.72 -24.31
N SER A 225 8.68 34.34 -25.04
CA SER A 225 8.70 34.48 -26.50
C SER A 225 9.55 33.35 -27.08
N PHE A 226 8.94 32.19 -27.17
CA PHE A 226 9.17 31.17 -28.22
C PHE A 226 8.02 30.18 -28.17
#